data_5c238ed74850d9d067b31c268bce1ab1
#
_entry.id   5c238ed74850d9d067b31c268bce1ab1
#
_cell.length_a   1.000
_cell.length_b   1.000
_cell.length_c   1.000
_cell.angle_alpha   90.00
_cell.angle_beta   90.00
_cell.angle_gamma   90.00
#
_symmetry.space_group_name_H-M   'P 1'
#
loop_
_entity.id
_entity.type
_entity.pdbx_description
1 polymer ?
#
loop_
_entity_poly.entity_id
_entity_poly.type
_entity_poly.pdbx_seq_one_letter_code
_entity_poly.pdbx_strand_id
1 'polypeptide(L)'
;IIEEYNSEQDRVNIEKTFMELMDLANSMNEEEQRYVREGFSSDEELSMYDMLFDENLSKEDIKKIKKVAVDLLDKIKAKISELDHWTDKQETKAEVDTLIGKILWEELPESYSDQRIFEYRKLIFEYVFMRYKQVA
;
A
#
# COMPACT_ATOMS: atom_id res chain seq x y z
N ILE A 1 -47.46 -2.50 0.94
CA ILE A 1 -47.35 -1.05 1.10
C ILE A 1 -46.11 -0.71 1.91
N ILE A 2 -45.96 -1.37 3.04
CA ILE A 2 -44.76 -1.17 3.88
C ILE A 2 -43.49 -1.58 3.14
N GLU A 3 -43.56 -2.68 2.39
CA GLU A 3 -42.42 -3.13 1.59
C GLU A 3 -42.06 -2.13 0.48
N GLU A 4 -43.09 -1.58 -0.19
CA GLU A 4 -42.87 -0.56 -1.20
C GLU A 4 -42.27 0.71 -0.59
N TYR A 5 -42.80 1.10 0.55
CA TYR A 5 -42.26 2.29 1.25
C TYR A 5 -40.83 2.08 1.67
N ASN A 6 -40.53 0.95 2.25
CA ASN A 6 -39.17 0.64 2.68
C ASN A 6 -38.23 0.53 1.49
N SER A 7 -38.68 -0.03 0.37
CA SER A 7 -37.88 -0.13 -0.85
C SER A 7 -37.55 1.24 -1.42
N GLU A 8 -38.50 2.16 -1.45
CA GLU A 8 -38.26 3.53 -1.88
C GLU A 8 -37.34 4.25 -0.92
N GLN A 9 -37.55 4.08 0.37
CA GLN A 9 -36.71 4.70 1.39
C GLN A 9 -35.28 4.17 1.31
N ASP A 10 -35.12 2.87 1.11
CA ASP A 10 -33.82 2.25 0.97
C ASP A 10 -33.10 2.76 -0.29
N ARG A 11 -33.83 2.90 -1.39
CA ARG A 11 -33.27 3.43 -2.62
C ARG A 11 -32.80 4.87 -2.45
N VAL A 12 -33.61 5.70 -1.81
CA VAL A 12 -33.26 7.10 -1.52
C VAL A 12 -32.03 7.17 -0.63
N ASN A 13 -31.97 6.30 0.39
CA ASN A 13 -30.83 6.24 1.29
C ASN A 13 -29.56 5.78 0.57
N ILE A 14 -29.66 4.82 -0.34
CA ILE A 14 -28.53 4.33 -1.14
C ILE A 14 -28.03 5.46 -2.05
N GLU A 15 -28.92 6.17 -2.73
CA GLU A 15 -28.56 7.29 -3.59
C GLU A 15 -27.87 8.40 -2.79
N LYS A 16 -28.42 8.73 -1.62
CA LYS A 16 -27.85 9.72 -0.74
C LYS A 16 -26.46 9.32 -0.26
N THR A 17 -26.30 8.08 0.17
CA THR A 17 -25.02 7.54 0.59
C THR A 17 -24.00 7.57 -0.55
N PHE A 18 -24.43 7.19 -1.75
CA PHE A 18 -23.55 7.23 -2.93
C PHE A 18 -23.08 8.65 -3.22
N MET A 19 -24.00 9.64 -3.16
CA MET A 19 -23.65 11.03 -3.37
C MET A 19 -22.70 11.56 -2.29
N GLU A 20 -22.93 11.16 -1.05
CA GLU A 20 -22.04 11.53 0.07
C GLU A 20 -20.63 10.95 -0.13
N LEU A 21 -20.55 9.70 -0.60
CA LEU A 21 -19.27 9.07 -0.93
C LEU A 21 -18.58 9.77 -2.09
N MET A 22 -19.33 10.16 -3.12
CA MET A 22 -18.80 10.91 -4.24
C MET A 22 -18.27 12.28 -3.81
N ASP A 23 -19.02 12.97 -2.95
CA ASP A 23 -18.58 14.27 -2.42
C ASP A 23 -17.32 14.11 -1.58
N LEU A 24 -17.25 13.07 -0.76
CA LEU A 24 -16.07 12.78 0.03
C LEU A 24 -14.87 12.51 -0.88
N ALA A 25 -15.06 11.67 -1.90
CA ALA A 25 -14.01 11.39 -2.88
C ALA A 25 -13.54 12.65 -3.59
N ASN A 26 -14.47 13.53 -3.97
CA ASN A 26 -14.15 14.79 -4.63
C ASN A 26 -13.43 15.77 -3.71
N SER A 27 -13.62 15.65 -2.39
CA SER A 27 -12.94 16.50 -1.42
C SER A 27 -11.53 16.01 -1.09
N MET A 28 -11.21 14.78 -1.44
CA MET A 28 -9.87 14.22 -1.25
C MET A 28 -8.90 14.81 -2.28
N ASN A 29 -7.61 14.91 -1.92
CA ASN A 29 -6.61 15.32 -2.89
C ASN A 29 -6.38 14.20 -3.92
N GLU A 30 -5.67 14.51 -5.01
CA GLU A 30 -5.46 13.54 -6.09
C GLU A 30 -4.79 12.25 -5.63
N GLU A 31 -3.84 12.33 -4.72
CA GLU A 31 -3.17 11.14 -4.20
C GLU A 31 -4.09 10.25 -3.39
N GLU A 32 -4.94 10.85 -2.55
CA GLU A 32 -5.92 10.12 -1.76
C GLU A 32 -6.94 9.42 -2.67
N GLN A 33 -7.42 10.12 -3.69
CA GLN A 33 -8.32 9.54 -4.69
C GLN A 33 -7.65 8.41 -5.44
N ARG A 34 -6.36 8.54 -5.70
CA ARG A 34 -5.60 7.58 -6.48
C ARG A 34 -5.50 6.23 -5.79
N TYR A 35 -5.23 6.18 -4.48
CA TYR A 35 -5.12 4.89 -3.82
C TYR A 35 -6.45 4.13 -3.82
N VAL A 36 -7.56 4.83 -3.70
CA VAL A 36 -8.89 4.22 -3.77
C VAL A 36 -9.14 3.64 -5.17
N ARG A 37 -8.80 4.38 -6.21
CA ARG A 37 -8.99 3.92 -7.60
C ARG A 37 -8.13 2.71 -7.93
N GLU A 38 -6.93 2.65 -7.38
CA GLU A 38 -6.02 1.52 -7.59
C GLU A 38 -6.36 0.30 -6.73
N GLY A 39 -7.35 0.41 -5.85
CA GLY A 39 -7.81 -0.70 -5.04
C GLY A 39 -7.03 -0.91 -3.75
N PHE A 40 -6.30 0.09 -3.30
CA PHE A 40 -5.54 0.01 -2.05
C PHE A 40 -6.35 0.52 -0.86
N SER A 41 -5.98 0.07 0.32
CA SER A 41 -6.61 0.48 1.57
C SER A 41 -6.03 1.78 2.13
N SER A 42 -4.84 2.17 1.69
CA SER A 42 -4.14 3.34 2.20
C SER A 42 -3.19 3.92 1.15
N ASP A 43 -2.81 5.18 1.33
CA ASP A 43 -1.82 5.84 0.49
C ASP A 43 -0.42 5.22 0.66
N GLU A 44 -0.17 4.60 1.81
CA GLU A 44 1.09 3.90 2.06
C GLU A 44 1.27 2.70 1.14
N GLU A 45 0.20 1.92 0.94
CA GLU A 45 0.21 0.80 0.00
C GLU A 45 0.45 1.29 -1.43
N LEU A 46 -0.21 2.39 -1.80
CA LEU A 46 0.01 3.01 -3.11
C LEU A 46 1.44 3.48 -3.27
N SER A 47 2.03 4.08 -2.24
CA SER A 47 3.41 4.53 -2.28
C SER A 47 4.38 3.37 -2.53
N MET A 48 4.15 2.23 -1.88
CA MET A 48 4.94 1.02 -2.13
C MET A 48 4.80 0.55 -3.57
N TYR A 49 3.57 0.52 -4.08
CA TYR A 49 3.29 0.15 -5.46
C TYR A 49 4.00 1.09 -6.45
N ASP A 50 3.92 2.40 -6.22
CA ASP A 50 4.55 3.39 -7.09
C ASP A 50 6.07 3.21 -7.15
N MET A 51 6.69 2.87 -6.03
CA MET A 51 8.12 2.63 -6.00
C MET A 51 8.53 1.39 -6.80
N LEU A 52 7.64 0.40 -6.89
CA LEU A 52 7.90 -0.85 -7.60
C LEU A 52 7.43 -0.84 -9.05
N PHE A 53 6.61 0.13 -9.42
CA PHE A 53 5.99 0.18 -10.75
C PHE A 53 7.01 0.42 -11.85
N ASP A 54 6.82 -0.28 -12.98
CA ASP A 54 7.61 -0.11 -14.19
C ASP A 54 6.65 -0.04 -15.38
N GLU A 55 6.88 0.87 -16.29
CA GLU A 55 6.04 1.09 -17.47
C GLU A 55 5.98 -0.12 -18.40
N ASN A 56 6.99 -0.97 -18.36
CA ASN A 56 7.10 -2.14 -19.25
C ASN A 56 6.43 -3.40 -18.71
N LEU A 57 5.69 -3.29 -17.61
CA LEU A 57 5.06 -4.44 -16.98
C LEU A 57 3.81 -4.91 -17.73
N SER A 58 3.62 -6.22 -17.80
CA SER A 58 2.38 -6.81 -18.26
C SER A 58 1.26 -6.58 -17.25
N LYS A 59 0.01 -6.80 -17.67
CA LYS A 59 -1.14 -6.68 -16.75
C LYS A 59 -1.04 -7.66 -15.61
N GLU A 60 -0.53 -8.86 -15.87
CA GLU A 60 -0.33 -9.89 -14.83
C GLU A 60 0.73 -9.45 -13.82
N ASP A 61 1.82 -8.87 -14.30
CA ASP A 61 2.89 -8.36 -13.45
C ASP A 61 2.40 -7.19 -12.61
N ILE A 62 1.57 -6.30 -13.16
CA ILE A 62 0.99 -5.19 -12.41
C ILE A 62 0.15 -5.71 -11.24
N LYS A 63 -0.67 -6.73 -11.48
CA LYS A 63 -1.46 -7.36 -10.40
C LYS A 63 -0.56 -7.96 -9.33
N LYS A 64 0.50 -8.60 -9.75
CA LYS A 64 1.47 -9.22 -8.84
C LYS A 64 2.15 -8.17 -7.98
N ILE A 65 2.56 -7.05 -8.57
CA ILE A 65 3.20 -5.95 -7.85
C ILE A 65 2.25 -5.30 -6.85
N LYS A 66 0.99 -5.13 -7.19
CA LYS A 66 -0.01 -4.61 -6.25
C LYS A 66 -0.10 -5.49 -5.01
N LYS A 67 -0.12 -6.80 -5.21
CA LYS A 67 -0.12 -7.76 -4.11
C LYS A 67 1.17 -7.70 -3.30
N VAL A 68 2.31 -7.61 -3.97
CA VAL A 68 3.60 -7.48 -3.30
C VAL A 68 3.64 -6.23 -2.43
N ALA A 69 3.13 -5.11 -2.94
CA ALA A 69 3.10 -3.86 -2.19
C ALA A 69 2.31 -3.99 -0.88
N VAL A 70 1.16 -4.63 -0.92
CA VAL A 70 0.33 -4.85 0.26
C VAL A 70 1.02 -5.80 1.24
N ASP A 71 1.50 -6.94 0.75
CA ASP A 71 2.17 -7.95 1.57
C ASP A 71 3.44 -7.39 2.22
N LEU A 72 4.22 -6.65 1.46
CA LEU A 72 5.45 -6.04 1.93
C LEU A 72 5.18 -5.07 3.08
N LEU A 73 4.20 -4.20 2.90
CA LEU A 73 3.84 -3.23 3.92
C LEU A 73 3.35 -3.91 5.19
N ASP A 74 2.49 -4.92 5.06
CA ASP A 74 1.96 -5.67 6.21
C ASP A 74 3.09 -6.35 6.99
N LYS A 75 4.01 -7.00 6.29
CA LYS A 75 5.13 -7.70 6.92
C LYS A 75 6.10 -6.73 7.58
N ILE A 76 6.34 -5.58 6.96
CA ILE A 76 7.18 -4.54 7.54
C ILE A 76 6.57 -4.01 8.82
N LYS A 77 5.28 -3.68 8.81
CA LYS A 77 4.58 -3.19 10.01
C LYS A 77 4.61 -4.20 11.14
N ALA A 78 4.37 -5.46 10.82
CA ALA A 78 4.44 -6.54 11.81
C ALA A 78 5.83 -6.66 12.42
N LYS A 79 6.86 -6.59 11.59
CA LYS A 79 8.26 -6.66 12.06
C LYS A 79 8.61 -5.49 12.95
N ILE A 80 8.26 -4.28 12.53
CA ILE A 80 8.54 -3.07 13.31
C ILE A 80 7.85 -3.10 14.66
N SER A 81 6.62 -3.64 14.72
CA SER A 81 5.89 -3.74 15.99
C SER A 81 6.56 -4.66 17.00
N GLU A 82 7.38 -5.61 16.54
CA GLU A 82 8.14 -6.52 17.40
C GLU A 82 9.45 -5.90 17.88
N LEU A 83 9.92 -4.84 17.20
CA LEU A 83 11.22 -4.23 17.48
C LEU A 83 11.06 -2.92 18.22
N ASP A 84 11.73 -2.78 19.33
CA ASP A 84 11.73 -1.55 20.13
C ASP A 84 12.80 -0.60 19.59
N HIS A 85 12.41 0.65 19.31
CA HIS A 85 13.32 1.69 18.81
C HIS A 85 14.17 1.22 17.61
N TRP A 86 13.50 0.63 16.63
CA TRP A 86 14.19 -0.04 15.51
C TRP A 86 15.10 0.90 14.71
N THR A 87 14.80 2.20 14.65
CA THR A 87 15.59 3.18 13.91
C THR A 87 16.89 3.58 14.65
N ASP A 88 16.99 3.26 15.92
CA ASP A 88 18.14 3.65 16.75
C ASP A 88 19.25 2.61 16.80
N LYS A 89 18.96 1.38 16.39
CA LYS A 89 19.90 0.26 16.48
C LYS A 89 20.25 -0.29 15.12
N GLN A 90 21.52 -0.52 14.87
CA GLN A 90 21.98 -1.10 13.61
C GLN A 90 21.41 -2.50 13.37
N GLU A 91 21.30 -3.30 14.42
CA GLU A 91 20.77 -4.66 14.31
C GLU A 91 19.32 -4.69 13.85
N THR A 92 18.48 -3.82 14.43
CA THR A 92 17.06 -3.76 14.07
C THR A 92 16.85 -3.15 12.68
N LYS A 93 17.66 -2.16 12.32
CA LYS A 93 17.64 -1.61 10.96
C LYS A 93 18.01 -2.67 9.94
N ALA A 94 19.04 -3.47 10.23
CA ALA A 94 19.46 -4.56 9.36
C ALA A 94 18.39 -5.64 9.22
N GLU A 95 17.66 -5.94 10.29
CA GLU A 95 16.54 -6.89 10.23
C GLU A 95 15.43 -6.43 9.30
N VAL A 96 15.07 -5.16 9.37
CA VAL A 96 14.03 -4.59 8.49
C VAL A 96 14.54 -4.58 7.04
N ASP A 97 15.77 -4.15 6.81
CA ASP A 97 16.36 -4.14 5.48
C ASP A 97 16.43 -5.54 4.86
N THR A 98 16.84 -6.52 5.63
CA THR A 98 16.91 -7.91 5.20
C THR A 98 15.52 -8.45 4.84
N LEU A 99 14.51 -8.12 5.64
CA LEU A 99 13.13 -8.51 5.37
C LEU A 99 12.65 -7.95 4.04
N ILE A 100 12.89 -6.66 3.81
CA ILE A 100 12.52 -6.00 2.55
C ILE A 100 13.19 -6.70 1.38
N GLY A 101 14.50 -6.90 1.47
CA GLY A 101 15.27 -7.55 0.40
C GLY A 101 14.78 -8.96 0.09
N LYS A 102 14.48 -9.72 1.11
CA LYS A 102 13.98 -11.09 0.97
C LYS A 102 12.63 -11.12 0.24
N ILE A 103 11.69 -10.27 0.65
CA ILE A 103 10.36 -10.21 0.04
C ILE A 103 10.47 -9.79 -1.43
N LEU A 104 11.25 -8.76 -1.73
CA LEU A 104 11.44 -8.30 -3.10
C LEU A 104 12.06 -9.39 -3.97
N TRP A 105 13.08 -10.08 -3.46
CA TRP A 105 13.75 -11.13 -4.19
C TRP A 105 12.82 -12.30 -4.51
N GLU A 106 12.01 -12.71 -3.55
CA GLU A 106 11.12 -13.87 -3.68
C GLU A 106 9.83 -13.57 -4.45
N GLU A 107 9.28 -12.35 -4.31
CA GLU A 107 7.93 -12.05 -4.78
C GLU A 107 7.86 -11.18 -6.04
N LEU A 108 8.90 -10.44 -6.37
CA LEU A 108 8.88 -9.62 -7.60
C LEU A 108 8.95 -10.50 -8.86
N PRO A 109 8.32 -10.04 -9.98
CA PRO A 109 8.40 -10.77 -11.24
C PRO A 109 9.84 -10.93 -11.74
N GLU A 110 10.07 -11.98 -12.52
CA GLU A 110 11.39 -12.26 -13.10
C GLU A 110 11.89 -11.14 -14.03
N SER A 111 10.99 -10.32 -14.54
CA SER A 111 11.35 -9.18 -15.39
C SER A 111 12.18 -8.12 -14.65
N TYR A 112 12.20 -8.17 -13.31
CA TYR A 112 13.00 -7.26 -12.50
C TYR A 112 14.42 -7.79 -12.39
N SER A 113 15.38 -6.97 -12.83
CA SER A 113 16.80 -7.32 -12.71
C SER A 113 17.26 -7.24 -11.25
N ASP A 114 18.35 -7.93 -10.95
CA ASP A 114 18.95 -7.90 -9.61
C ASP A 114 19.31 -6.47 -9.19
N GLN A 115 19.80 -5.68 -10.12
CA GLN A 115 20.16 -4.28 -9.85
C GLN A 115 18.93 -3.45 -9.50
N ARG A 116 17.82 -3.65 -10.21
CA ARG A 116 16.58 -2.94 -9.91
C ARG A 116 16.02 -3.31 -8.55
N ILE A 117 16.07 -4.60 -8.22
CA ILE A 117 15.63 -5.09 -6.90
C ILE A 117 16.48 -4.43 -5.80
N PHE A 118 17.78 -4.34 -6.01
CA PHE A 118 18.69 -3.69 -5.06
C PHE A 118 18.34 -2.20 -4.86
N GLU A 119 18.06 -1.49 -5.96
CA GLU A 119 17.66 -0.10 -5.91
C GLU A 119 16.34 0.11 -5.20
N TYR A 120 15.34 -0.73 -5.49
CA TYR A 120 14.04 -0.66 -4.84
C TYR A 120 14.12 -0.98 -3.36
N ARG A 121 14.93 -1.97 -2.99
CA ARG A 121 15.18 -2.30 -1.60
C ARG A 121 15.65 -1.08 -0.82
N LYS A 122 16.58 -0.34 -1.40
CA LYS A 122 17.13 0.86 -0.80
C LYS A 122 16.09 1.96 -0.66
N LEU A 123 15.32 2.21 -1.73
CA LEU A 123 14.26 3.21 -1.72
C LEU A 123 13.18 2.88 -0.69
N ILE A 124 12.76 1.64 -0.63
CA ILE A 124 11.74 1.19 0.31
C ILE A 124 12.24 1.31 1.74
N PHE A 125 13.48 0.92 2.00
CA PHE A 125 14.07 1.07 3.33
C PHE A 125 14.08 2.53 3.77
N GLU A 126 14.49 3.44 2.90
CA GLU A 126 14.50 4.87 3.21
C GLU A 126 13.09 5.39 3.50
N TYR A 127 12.11 4.98 2.70
CA TYR A 127 10.71 5.35 2.91
C TYR A 127 10.20 4.87 4.27
N VAL A 128 10.44 3.60 4.59
CA VAL A 128 10.02 3.00 5.86
C VAL A 128 10.73 3.66 7.04
N PHE A 129 12.01 3.93 6.90
CA PHE A 129 12.79 4.59 7.94
C PHE A 129 12.22 5.97 8.27
N MET A 130 11.88 6.74 7.24
CA MET A 130 11.34 8.09 7.44
C MET A 130 9.89 8.07 7.92
N ARG A 131 9.09 7.14 7.42
CA ARG A 131 7.64 7.07 7.70
C ARG A 131 7.34 6.45 9.05
N TYR A 132 8.10 5.44 9.43
CA TYR A 132 7.83 4.62 10.62
C TYR A 132 8.88 4.78 11.71
N LYS A 133 9.51 5.93 11.79
CA LYS A 133 10.34 6.26 12.95
C LYS A 133 9.46 6.16 14.18
N GLN A 134 9.85 5.32 15.10
CA GLN A 134 9.11 5.25 16.34
C GLN A 134 9.34 6.51 17.16
N VAL A 135 8.25 7.15 17.44
CA VAL A 135 8.25 8.21 18.43
C VAL A 135 8.10 7.48 19.76
N ALA A 136 9.13 7.53 20.52
CA ALA A 136 9.18 6.85 21.81
C ALA A 136 8.00 7.25 22.69
#